data_1254dcabe1f8ebbeca4ef1976bae0a7f
#
_entry.id   1254dcabe1f8ebbeca4ef1976bae0a7f
#
_cell.length_a   1.000
_cell.length_b   1.000
_cell.length_c   1.000
_cell.angle_alpha   90.00
_cell.angle_beta   90.00
_cell.angle_gamma   90.00
#
_symmetry.space_group_name_H-M   'P 1'
#
loop_
_entity.id
_entity.type
_entity.pdbx_description
1 polymer ?
#
loop_
_entity_poly.entity_id
_entity_poly.type
_entity_poly.pdbx_seq_one_letter_code
_entity_poly.pdbx_strand_id
1 'polypeptide(L)'
;MFEIGFDEETNRYTIPIRSELGDLVGVKARYFDRKVPDGMNKYIYLEPCAKSKIIYGLYKTLPYIKRAGRIYVGEAEKFVQQSWSQGTRNTGGTGGKELSQYQIDMLVRLGVDIVLCFDKDVTKEEYEEIAEKFPEGVLLYYKFDEDNILDEKESPRDNPIKWKHLVENNIYRLR
;
A
#
# COMPACT_ATOMS: atom_id res chain seq x y z
N MET A 1 11.70 -10.20 6.93
CA MET A 1 10.79 -10.51 5.82
C MET A 1 9.36 -10.42 6.33
N PHE A 2 8.31 -10.36 5.50
CA PHE A 2 6.90 -10.19 5.94
C PHE A 2 6.22 -11.51 6.36
N GLU A 3 6.97 -12.56 6.62
CA GLU A 3 6.48 -13.85 7.14
C GLU A 3 5.38 -14.48 6.26
N ILE A 4 5.50 -14.30 4.95
CA ILE A 4 4.60 -14.91 3.98
C ILE A 4 4.74 -16.42 4.08
N GLY A 5 3.62 -17.11 4.28
CA GLY A 5 3.54 -18.55 4.31
C GLY A 5 2.78 -19.10 3.10
N PHE A 6 2.57 -20.41 3.12
CA PHE A 6 1.74 -21.09 2.15
C PHE A 6 0.83 -22.10 2.87
N ASP A 7 -0.44 -22.06 2.55
CA ASP A 7 -1.45 -22.98 3.01
C ASP A 7 -1.75 -23.98 1.89
N GLU A 8 -1.29 -25.22 2.08
CA GLU A 8 -1.42 -26.30 1.09
C GLU A 8 -2.88 -26.74 0.91
N GLU A 9 -3.68 -26.70 1.99
CA GLU A 9 -5.06 -27.15 1.97
C GLU A 9 -5.95 -26.28 1.06
N THR A 10 -5.76 -24.97 1.13
CA THR A 10 -6.53 -24.03 0.32
C THR A 10 -5.79 -23.53 -0.92
N ASN A 11 -4.54 -23.96 -1.15
CA ASN A 11 -3.65 -23.49 -2.22
C ASN A 11 -3.49 -21.96 -2.23
N ARG A 12 -3.07 -21.38 -1.07
CA ARG A 12 -3.00 -19.94 -0.90
C ARG A 12 -1.70 -19.48 -0.23
N TYR A 13 -1.19 -18.35 -0.69
CA TYR A 13 -0.23 -17.59 0.11
C TYR A 13 -0.94 -16.99 1.32
N THR A 14 -0.37 -17.15 2.49
CA THR A 14 -0.84 -16.50 3.72
C THR A 14 -0.02 -15.24 3.98
N ILE A 15 -0.72 -14.17 4.28
CA ILE A 15 -0.16 -12.83 4.49
C ILE A 15 -0.55 -12.40 5.91
N PRO A 16 0.36 -12.50 6.88
CA PRO A 16 0.10 -12.00 8.23
C PRO A 16 -0.14 -10.49 8.22
N ILE A 17 -1.22 -10.06 8.84
CA ILE A 17 -1.54 -8.65 9.06
C ILE A 17 -1.16 -8.31 10.48
N ARG A 18 -0.25 -7.33 10.63
CA ARG A 18 0.23 -6.90 11.94
C ARG A 18 -0.15 -5.45 12.21
N SER A 19 -0.42 -5.16 13.50
CA SER A 19 -0.59 -3.79 13.99
C SER A 19 0.70 -2.99 13.82
N GLU A 20 0.65 -1.67 14.08
CA GLU A 20 1.84 -0.80 14.11
C GLU A 20 2.83 -1.19 15.22
N LEU A 21 2.40 -1.94 16.22
CA LEU A 21 3.23 -2.48 17.30
C LEU A 21 3.84 -3.85 16.98
N GLY A 22 3.39 -4.48 15.87
CA GLY A 22 3.88 -5.77 15.43
C GLY A 22 3.02 -6.96 15.86
N ASP A 23 1.91 -6.75 16.57
CA ASP A 23 1.00 -7.82 16.99
C ASP A 23 0.28 -8.41 15.77
N LEU A 24 0.15 -9.73 15.73
CA LEU A 24 -0.65 -10.41 14.70
C LEU A 24 -2.14 -10.13 14.96
N VAL A 25 -2.79 -9.45 14.03
CA VAL A 25 -4.20 -9.02 14.16
C VAL A 25 -5.11 -9.61 13.09
N GLY A 26 -4.56 -10.34 12.14
CA GLY A 26 -5.31 -11.03 11.11
C GLY A 26 -4.41 -11.78 10.13
N VAL A 27 -5.01 -12.63 9.31
CA VAL A 27 -4.33 -13.34 8.24
C VAL A 27 -5.16 -13.25 6.97
N LYS A 28 -4.61 -12.60 5.95
CA LYS A 28 -5.18 -12.56 4.60
C LYS A 28 -4.55 -13.67 3.78
N ALA A 29 -5.30 -14.27 2.88
CA ALA A 29 -4.79 -15.30 2.00
C ALA A 29 -5.12 -14.99 0.53
N ARG A 30 -4.14 -15.21 -0.35
CA ARG A 30 -4.28 -15.00 -1.79
C ARG A 30 -4.10 -16.32 -2.50
N TYR A 31 -5.03 -16.62 -3.43
CA TYR A 31 -4.91 -17.81 -4.27
C TYR A 31 -3.56 -17.84 -5.00
N PHE A 32 -2.91 -18.99 -5.00
CA PHE A 32 -1.54 -19.15 -5.49
C PHE A 32 -1.47 -18.98 -7.00
N ASP A 33 -2.32 -19.68 -7.74
CA ASP A 33 -2.29 -19.69 -9.17
C ASP A 33 -2.77 -18.36 -9.78
N ARG A 34 -2.30 -18.08 -11.01
CA ARG A 34 -2.72 -16.88 -11.74
C ARG A 34 -4.21 -16.90 -12.10
N LYS A 35 -4.73 -18.09 -12.45
CA LYS A 35 -6.13 -18.30 -12.75
C LYS A 35 -6.85 -18.83 -11.51
N VAL A 36 -7.75 -18.03 -11.00
CA VAL A 36 -8.62 -18.43 -9.88
C VAL A 36 -9.76 -19.27 -10.45
N PRO A 37 -10.08 -20.46 -9.89
CA PRO A 37 -11.23 -21.25 -10.31
C PRO A 37 -12.54 -20.47 -10.19
N ASP A 38 -13.52 -20.82 -11.04
CA ASP A 38 -14.84 -20.21 -11.00
C ASP A 38 -15.50 -20.42 -9.63
N GLY A 39 -16.13 -19.38 -9.11
CA GLY A 39 -16.77 -19.39 -7.79
C GLY A 39 -15.82 -19.20 -6.61
N MET A 40 -14.50 -19.10 -6.83
CA MET A 40 -13.54 -18.83 -5.76
C MET A 40 -13.11 -17.37 -5.73
N ASN A 41 -12.91 -16.83 -4.53
CA ASN A 41 -12.34 -15.51 -4.35
C ASN A 41 -10.81 -15.55 -4.44
N LYS A 42 -10.22 -14.60 -5.18
CA LYS A 42 -8.77 -14.42 -5.27
C LYS A 42 -8.13 -14.16 -3.91
N TYR A 43 -8.79 -13.38 -3.06
CA TYR A 43 -8.40 -13.06 -1.70
C TYR A 43 -9.50 -13.45 -0.72
N ILE A 44 -9.10 -14.02 0.42
CA ILE A 44 -9.96 -14.29 1.58
C ILE A 44 -9.23 -13.84 2.85
N TYR A 45 -9.96 -13.72 3.94
CA TYR A 45 -9.37 -13.63 5.28
C TYR A 45 -9.53 -14.99 5.96
N LEU A 46 -8.42 -15.63 6.33
CA LEU A 46 -8.40 -16.81 7.20
C LEU A 46 -8.69 -16.38 8.64
N GLU A 47 -8.06 -15.28 9.06
CA GLU A 47 -8.33 -14.59 10.31
C GLU A 47 -8.71 -13.13 9.99
N PRO A 48 -9.97 -12.73 10.20
CA PRO A 48 -10.44 -11.39 9.87
C PRO A 48 -9.81 -10.32 10.78
N CYS A 49 -9.60 -9.13 10.22
CA CYS A 49 -9.12 -7.97 10.96
C CYS A 49 -9.86 -6.69 10.55
N ALA A 50 -9.80 -5.68 11.41
CA ALA A 50 -10.30 -4.35 11.11
C ALA A 50 -9.31 -3.62 10.16
N LYS A 51 -9.30 -3.97 8.87
CA LYS A 51 -8.37 -3.41 7.87
C LYS A 51 -8.35 -1.88 7.86
N SER A 52 -9.48 -1.23 8.14
CA SER A 52 -9.61 0.23 8.23
C SER A 52 -8.81 0.86 9.38
N LYS A 53 -8.27 0.05 10.30
CA LYS A 53 -7.45 0.50 11.42
C LYS A 53 -5.97 0.13 11.26
N ILE A 54 -5.55 -0.29 10.08
CA ILE A 54 -4.21 -0.82 9.85
C ILE A 54 -3.59 -0.13 8.64
N ILE A 55 -2.30 0.21 8.77
CA ILE A 55 -1.42 0.47 7.63
C ILE A 55 -0.44 -0.70 7.57
N TYR A 56 -0.61 -1.54 6.55
CA TYR A 56 0.20 -2.76 6.40
C TYR A 56 1.68 -2.45 6.32
N GLY A 57 2.46 -3.19 7.07
CA GLY A 57 3.91 -3.11 7.09
C GLY A 57 4.49 -2.02 7.99
N LEU A 58 3.67 -1.12 8.56
CA LEU A 58 4.13 0.04 9.31
C LEU A 58 5.07 -0.33 10.47
N TYR A 59 4.78 -1.41 11.23
CA TYR A 59 5.62 -1.90 12.31
C TYR A 59 7.09 -2.14 11.91
N LYS A 60 7.30 -2.49 10.63
CA LYS A 60 8.61 -2.82 10.06
C LYS A 60 9.24 -1.65 9.32
N THR A 61 8.42 -0.85 8.66
CA THR A 61 8.87 0.23 7.78
C THR A 61 9.10 1.55 8.52
N LEU A 62 8.55 1.72 9.72
CA LEU A 62 8.61 2.96 10.50
C LEU A 62 10.01 3.56 10.66
N PRO A 63 11.08 2.81 11.00
CA PRO A 63 12.43 3.37 11.11
C PRO A 63 12.95 3.98 9.79
N TYR A 64 12.56 3.38 8.66
CA TYR A 64 12.95 3.84 7.33
C TYR A 64 12.14 5.07 6.91
N ILE A 65 10.85 5.12 7.27
CA ILE A 65 9.97 6.28 7.07
C ILE A 65 10.54 7.50 7.80
N LYS A 66 10.87 7.34 9.08
CA LYS A 66 11.45 8.42 9.90
C LYS A 66 12.78 8.92 9.35
N ARG A 67 13.65 8.00 8.91
CA ARG A 67 14.95 8.36 8.30
C ARG A 67 14.78 9.10 6.97
N ALA A 68 13.82 8.67 6.15
CA ALA A 68 13.58 9.27 4.83
C ALA A 68 12.80 10.59 4.90
N GLY A 69 12.13 10.90 6.03
CA GLY A 69 11.20 12.02 6.15
C GLY A 69 9.99 11.92 5.22
N ARG A 70 9.69 10.70 4.71
CA ARG A 70 8.65 10.48 3.71
C ARG A 70 8.13 9.05 3.76
N ILE A 71 6.82 8.88 3.52
CA ILE A 71 6.19 7.58 3.29
C ILE A 71 5.56 7.51 1.90
N TYR A 72 5.75 6.37 1.21
CA TYR A 72 4.98 6.00 0.02
C TYR A 72 3.85 5.06 0.43
N VAL A 73 2.60 5.44 0.13
CA VAL A 73 1.39 4.74 0.55
C VAL A 73 0.74 4.10 -0.67
N GLY A 74 0.72 2.77 -0.73
CA GLY A 74 0.04 2.02 -1.79
C GLY A 74 -1.24 1.35 -1.29
N GLU A 75 -1.98 0.74 -2.23
CA GLU A 75 -3.28 0.15 -1.91
C GLU A 75 -3.18 -1.20 -1.20
N ALA A 76 -2.24 -2.03 -1.59
CA ALA A 76 -2.20 -3.43 -1.19
C ALA A 76 -0.91 -3.82 -0.46
N GLU A 77 -0.98 -4.95 0.25
CA GLU A 77 0.17 -5.57 0.91
C GLU A 77 1.31 -5.86 -0.09
N LYS A 78 0.95 -6.23 -1.33
CA LYS A 78 1.90 -6.48 -2.43
C LYS A 78 2.79 -5.27 -2.71
N PHE A 79 2.24 -4.05 -2.70
CA PHE A 79 3.00 -2.82 -2.89
C PHE A 79 4.14 -2.70 -1.88
N VAL A 80 3.87 -2.95 -0.60
CA VAL A 80 4.86 -2.86 0.48
C VAL A 80 5.91 -3.97 0.35
N GLN A 81 5.48 -5.20 0.07
CA GLN A 81 6.36 -6.37 -0.06
C GLN A 81 7.33 -6.22 -1.25
N GLN A 82 6.82 -5.80 -2.40
CA GLN A 82 7.64 -5.55 -3.59
C GLN A 82 8.59 -4.37 -3.37
N SER A 83 8.10 -3.29 -2.78
CA SER A 83 8.94 -2.15 -2.42
C SER A 83 10.11 -2.56 -1.53
N TRP A 84 9.83 -3.37 -0.51
CA TRP A 84 10.85 -3.87 0.39
C TRP A 84 11.91 -4.71 -0.34
N SER A 85 11.48 -5.65 -1.21
CA SER A 85 12.39 -6.50 -1.98
C SER A 85 13.25 -5.71 -2.98
N GLN A 86 12.75 -4.56 -3.43
CA GLN A 86 13.42 -3.64 -4.35
C GLN A 86 14.19 -2.51 -3.65
N GLY A 87 14.36 -2.58 -2.32
CA GLY A 87 15.16 -1.64 -1.55
C GLY A 87 14.44 -0.36 -1.07
N THR A 88 13.20 -0.10 -1.51
CA THR A 88 12.37 1.02 -1.02
C THR A 88 11.62 0.57 0.23
N ARG A 89 12.08 1.02 1.41
CA ARG A 89 11.60 0.49 2.70
C ARG A 89 10.66 1.45 3.44
N ASN A 90 10.50 2.68 3.01
CA ASN A 90 9.66 3.70 3.61
C ASN A 90 8.25 3.68 3.00
N THR A 91 7.55 2.55 3.16
CA THR A 91 6.25 2.30 2.51
C THR A 91 5.20 1.81 3.49
N GLY A 92 3.91 1.98 3.15
CA GLY A 92 2.77 1.44 3.85
C GLY A 92 1.65 1.05 2.89
N GLY A 93 0.78 0.12 3.30
CA GLY A 93 -0.37 -0.32 2.52
C GLY A 93 -1.69 -0.11 3.26
N THR A 94 -2.70 0.43 2.61
CA THR A 94 -3.99 0.81 3.21
C THR A 94 -5.09 -0.24 3.08
N GLY A 95 -4.86 -1.26 2.23
CA GLY A 95 -5.86 -2.29 1.95
C GLY A 95 -6.95 -1.87 0.96
N GLY A 96 -6.73 -0.77 0.22
CA GLY A 96 -7.59 -0.21 -0.82
C GLY A 96 -7.34 1.30 -0.99
N LYS A 97 -7.94 1.90 -2.01
CA LYS A 97 -7.79 3.34 -2.29
C LYS A 97 -8.54 4.26 -1.33
N GLU A 98 -9.57 3.75 -0.66
CA GLU A 98 -10.30 4.50 0.35
C GLU A 98 -9.56 4.48 1.68
N LEU A 99 -9.20 5.65 2.18
CA LEU A 99 -8.59 5.84 3.49
C LEU A 99 -9.67 6.10 4.55
N SER A 100 -9.64 5.32 5.62
CA SER A 100 -10.43 5.62 6.80
C SER A 100 -9.84 6.78 7.59
N GLN A 101 -10.64 7.45 8.41
CA GLN A 101 -10.14 8.50 9.31
C GLN A 101 -9.02 7.99 10.23
N TYR A 102 -9.13 6.75 10.70
CA TYR A 102 -8.09 6.15 11.54
C TYR A 102 -6.74 6.01 10.81
N GLN A 103 -6.77 5.58 9.54
CA GLN A 103 -5.56 5.50 8.72
C GLN A 103 -4.97 6.88 8.42
N ILE A 104 -5.82 7.87 8.16
CA ILE A 104 -5.40 9.27 7.98
C ILE A 104 -4.69 9.77 9.25
N ASP A 105 -5.30 9.58 10.41
CA ASP A 105 -4.72 10.00 11.70
C ASP A 105 -3.38 9.30 11.99
N MET A 106 -3.25 8.02 11.59
CA MET A 106 -1.97 7.30 11.69
C MET A 106 -0.91 7.93 10.80
N LEU A 107 -1.25 8.24 9.53
CA LEU A 107 -0.33 8.85 8.58
C LEU A 107 0.11 10.25 9.04
N VAL A 108 -0.83 11.06 9.51
CA VAL A 108 -0.56 12.40 10.04
C VAL A 108 0.38 12.35 11.24
N ARG A 109 0.17 11.43 12.19
CA ARG A 109 1.04 11.24 13.38
C ARG A 109 2.47 10.82 13.02
N LEU A 110 2.73 10.32 11.80
CA LEU A 110 4.11 10.06 11.38
C LEU A 110 4.94 11.35 11.28
N GLY A 111 4.32 12.50 11.01
CA GLY A 111 5.00 13.79 10.90
C GLY A 111 6.03 13.83 9.77
N VAL A 112 5.72 13.21 8.64
CA VAL A 112 6.57 13.12 7.44
C VAL A 112 5.76 13.43 6.20
N ASP A 113 6.41 13.69 5.07
CA ASP A 113 5.75 13.81 3.77
C ASP A 113 4.99 12.52 3.42
N ILE A 114 3.77 12.64 2.94
CA ILE A 114 2.93 11.52 2.53
C ILE A 114 2.80 11.54 1.01
N VAL A 115 3.15 10.44 0.34
CA VAL A 115 2.98 10.27 -1.11
C VAL A 115 2.02 9.12 -1.36
N LEU A 116 0.82 9.42 -1.86
CA LEU A 116 -0.16 8.44 -2.25
C LEU A 116 0.23 7.81 -3.60
N CYS A 117 0.39 6.50 -3.64
CA CYS A 117 0.88 5.74 -4.79
C CYS A 117 -0.11 4.64 -5.16
N PHE A 118 -1.35 5.02 -5.42
CA PHE A 118 -2.42 4.09 -5.77
C PHE A 118 -2.29 3.56 -7.20
N ASP A 119 -3.09 2.56 -7.54
CA ASP A 119 -3.07 1.94 -8.85
C ASP A 119 -3.47 2.93 -9.96
N LYS A 120 -3.31 2.54 -11.21
CA LYS A 120 -3.45 3.45 -12.37
C LYS A 120 -4.87 3.97 -12.59
N ASP A 121 -5.86 3.25 -12.09
CA ASP A 121 -7.28 3.58 -12.24
C ASP A 121 -7.77 4.72 -11.33
N VAL A 122 -6.92 5.22 -10.42
CA VAL A 122 -7.25 6.35 -9.55
C VAL A 122 -7.02 7.66 -10.28
N THR A 123 -8.06 8.48 -10.40
CA THR A 123 -8.04 9.77 -11.10
C THR A 123 -7.44 10.90 -10.25
N LYS A 124 -7.13 12.04 -10.87
CA LYS A 124 -6.66 13.24 -10.16
C LYS A 124 -7.74 13.76 -9.19
N GLU A 125 -8.98 13.75 -9.62
CA GLU A 125 -10.13 14.17 -8.82
C GLU A 125 -10.29 13.29 -7.57
N GLU A 126 -10.15 11.98 -7.70
CA GLU A 126 -10.18 11.07 -6.53
C GLU A 126 -9.03 11.36 -5.54
N TYR A 127 -7.84 11.73 -6.01
CA TYR A 127 -6.75 12.16 -5.12
C TYR A 127 -7.08 13.47 -4.41
N GLU A 128 -7.75 14.43 -5.07
CA GLU A 128 -8.20 15.68 -4.47
C GLU A 128 -9.25 15.41 -3.38
N GLU A 129 -10.25 14.56 -3.65
CA GLU A 129 -11.24 14.13 -2.65
C GLU A 129 -10.61 13.45 -1.42
N ILE A 130 -9.55 12.65 -1.64
CA ILE A 130 -8.80 12.06 -0.53
C ILE A 130 -8.07 13.14 0.26
N ALA A 131 -7.48 14.13 -0.43
CA ALA A 131 -6.75 15.22 0.22
C ALA A 131 -7.63 16.08 1.12
N GLU A 132 -8.92 16.26 0.79
CA GLU A 132 -9.87 16.99 1.62
C GLU A 132 -10.04 16.38 3.02
N LYS A 133 -9.81 15.07 3.16
CA LYS A 133 -9.92 14.35 4.44
C LYS A 133 -8.71 14.58 5.36
N PHE A 134 -7.60 15.11 4.84
CA PHE A 134 -6.41 15.39 5.62
C PHE A 134 -6.48 16.79 6.25
N PRO A 135 -5.98 16.98 7.48
CA PRO A 135 -5.92 18.30 8.10
C PRO A 135 -4.96 19.23 7.35
N GLU A 136 -5.17 20.53 7.50
CA GLU A 136 -4.26 21.56 6.97
C GLU A 136 -2.85 21.41 7.53
N GLY A 137 -1.85 21.79 6.73
CA GLY A 137 -0.43 21.74 7.11
C GLY A 137 0.26 20.39 6.90
N VAL A 138 -0.46 19.36 6.43
CA VAL A 138 0.13 18.08 6.03
C VAL A 138 0.72 18.22 4.62
N LEU A 139 1.99 17.86 4.45
CA LEU A 139 2.61 17.78 3.12
C LEU A 139 2.17 16.50 2.43
N LEU A 140 1.20 16.63 1.54
CA LEU A 140 0.57 15.54 0.83
C LEU A 140 0.87 15.60 -0.67
N TYR A 141 1.31 14.49 -1.21
CA TYR A 141 1.63 14.30 -2.62
C TYR A 141 0.93 13.07 -3.17
N TYR A 142 0.86 12.96 -4.49
CA TYR A 142 0.37 11.77 -5.17
C TYR A 142 1.23 11.40 -6.37
N LYS A 143 1.31 10.11 -6.66
CA LYS A 143 1.87 9.57 -7.89
C LYS A 143 0.78 9.54 -8.95
N PHE A 144 1.03 10.11 -10.11
CA PHE A 144 0.13 10.02 -11.26
C PHE A 144 0.90 9.60 -12.51
N ASP A 145 0.39 8.61 -13.24
CA ASP A 145 1.05 8.07 -14.45
C ASP A 145 0.65 8.91 -15.68
N GLU A 146 1.10 10.18 -15.72
CA GLU A 146 0.80 11.13 -16.80
C GLU A 146 1.38 10.67 -18.14
N ASP A 147 2.55 10.03 -18.10
CA ASP A 147 3.25 9.50 -19.28
C ASP A 147 2.67 8.18 -19.78
N ASN A 148 1.67 7.62 -19.07
CA ASN A 148 0.99 6.37 -19.42
C ASN A 148 1.95 5.18 -19.63
N ILE A 149 2.96 5.08 -18.74
CA ILE A 149 4.00 4.03 -18.83
C ILE A 149 3.57 2.70 -18.20
N LEU A 150 2.60 2.72 -17.27
CA LEU A 150 2.07 1.50 -16.67
C LEU A 150 1.06 0.82 -17.61
N ASP A 151 1.08 -0.50 -17.65
CA ASP A 151 0.05 -1.28 -18.31
C ASP A 151 -1.28 -1.22 -17.55
N GLU A 152 -2.41 -1.54 -18.21
CA GLU A 152 -3.78 -1.36 -17.67
C GLU A 152 -4.02 -2.00 -16.28
N LYS A 153 -3.33 -3.11 -15.98
CA LYS A 153 -3.47 -3.85 -14.69
C LYS A 153 -2.15 -3.92 -13.91
N GLU A 154 -1.20 -3.07 -14.26
CA GLU A 154 0.10 -3.04 -13.63
C GLU A 154 0.07 -2.16 -12.38
N SER A 155 0.46 -2.73 -11.26
CA SER A 155 0.67 -1.96 -10.04
C SER A 155 1.97 -1.14 -10.13
N PRO A 156 2.06 0.05 -9.54
CA PRO A 156 3.24 0.92 -9.64
C PRO A 156 4.58 0.25 -9.29
N ARG A 157 4.54 -0.81 -8.47
CA ARG A 157 5.74 -1.53 -8.02
C ARG A 157 6.04 -2.83 -8.78
N ASP A 158 5.23 -3.21 -9.77
CA ASP A 158 5.46 -4.45 -10.53
C ASP A 158 6.74 -4.37 -11.37
N ASN A 159 7.11 -3.17 -11.80
CA ASN A 159 8.33 -2.92 -12.56
C ASN A 159 9.21 -1.85 -11.86
N PRO A 160 10.43 -2.20 -11.39
CA PRO A 160 11.28 -1.26 -10.67
C PRO A 160 11.80 -0.09 -11.53
N ILE A 161 11.93 -0.27 -12.85
CA ILE A 161 12.36 0.79 -13.77
C ILE A 161 11.24 1.82 -13.93
N LYS A 162 10.01 1.36 -14.18
CA LYS A 162 8.82 2.22 -14.26
C LYS A 162 8.59 2.95 -12.93
N TRP A 163 8.74 2.25 -11.81
CA TRP A 163 8.65 2.88 -10.49
C TRP A 163 9.66 4.01 -10.31
N LYS A 164 10.92 3.78 -10.69
CA LYS A 164 11.95 4.83 -10.61
C LYS A 164 11.53 6.05 -11.42
N HIS A 165 11.09 5.86 -12.65
CA HIS A 165 10.59 6.95 -13.49
C HIS A 165 9.44 7.72 -12.83
N LEU A 166 8.43 7.00 -12.30
CA LEU A 166 7.27 7.60 -11.65
C LEU A 166 7.65 8.46 -10.44
N VAL A 167 8.58 8.00 -9.59
CA VAL A 167 8.95 8.78 -8.40
C VAL A 167 9.90 9.94 -8.71
N GLU A 168 10.62 9.89 -9.82
CA GLU A 168 11.50 10.97 -10.27
C GLU A 168 10.75 12.07 -11.04
N ASN A 169 9.68 11.74 -11.78
CA ASN A 169 9.05 12.64 -12.74
C ASN A 169 7.54 12.89 -12.49
N ASN A 170 6.85 11.96 -11.83
CA ASN A 170 5.39 11.93 -11.78
C ASN A 170 4.83 11.99 -10.33
N ILE A 171 5.50 12.73 -9.45
CA ILE A 171 5.03 13.06 -8.10
C ILE A 171 4.56 14.52 -8.09
N TYR A 172 3.31 14.72 -7.74
CA TYR A 172 2.65 16.02 -7.72
C TYR A 172 2.21 16.36 -6.31
N ARG A 173 2.22 17.66 -5.98
CA ARG A 173 1.75 18.14 -4.67
C ARG A 173 0.23 18.31 -4.68
N LEU A 174 -0.43 17.82 -3.63
CA LEU A 174 -1.85 18.06 -3.35
C LEU A 174 -2.05 19.20 -2.34
N ARG A 175 -1.19 19.22 -1.32
CA ARG A 175 -1.19 20.24 -0.25
C ARG A 175 0.21 20.52 0.26
#